data_af7ed8acc6bb8582ac43032c685d6717
#
_entry.id   af7ed8acc6bb8582ac43032c685d6717
#
_cell.length_a   1.000
_cell.length_b   1.000
_cell.length_c   1.000
_cell.angle_alpha   90.00
_cell.angle_beta   90.00
_cell.angle_gamma   90.00
#
_symmetry.space_group_name_H-M   'P 1'
#
loop_
_entity.id
_entity.type
_entity.pdbx_description
1 polymer ?
#
loop_
_entity_poly.entity_id
_entity_poly.type
_entity_poly.pdbx_seq_one_letter_code
_entity_poly.pdbx_strand_id
1 'polypeptide(L)'
;TLDAKKKILVVCQYYKPEPFRVSDICEEMVRRGHEVQVVTGYPNYPEGLIYEGYGKGKHIDEVINGVRVHRCYTIPRQTGSIKRLLNYYSYAASSTAYVLSKDCVASDGKPFDVVFCNQLSPVMMADAAIAYKNKYKVPIVMYCLDLWPESLIAGGITRSSIIYKYFHYVSERIYRKMDKILITSRMFSDYL
;
A
#
# COMPACT_ATOMS: atom_id res chain seq x y z
N THR A 1 -25.58 9.14 -1.38
CA THR A 1 -25.98 8.41 -2.60
C THR A 1 -24.86 7.47 -2.99
N LEU A 2 -25.15 6.16 -3.04
CA LEU A 2 -24.18 5.08 -3.33
C LEU A 2 -23.66 5.07 -4.79
N ASP A 3 -24.15 5.95 -5.65
CA ASP A 3 -23.88 5.94 -7.09
C ASP A 3 -22.96 7.06 -7.60
N ALA A 4 -22.38 7.87 -6.73
CA ALA A 4 -21.47 8.92 -7.20
C ALA A 4 -20.11 8.32 -7.59
N LYS A 5 -19.72 8.49 -8.87
CA LYS A 5 -18.40 8.12 -9.35
C LYS A 5 -17.33 8.81 -8.52
N LYS A 6 -16.32 8.04 -8.07
CA LYS A 6 -15.21 8.51 -7.26
C LYS A 6 -13.88 8.32 -7.98
N LYS A 7 -12.94 9.18 -7.66
CA LYS A 7 -11.54 9.04 -8.06
C LYS A 7 -10.78 8.47 -6.87
N ILE A 8 -10.27 7.26 -7.01
CA ILE A 8 -9.72 6.45 -5.91
C ILE A 8 -8.22 6.23 -6.15
N LEU A 9 -7.41 6.69 -5.20
CA LEU A 9 -6.00 6.35 -5.15
C LEU A 9 -5.83 5.10 -4.29
N VAL A 10 -5.28 4.04 -4.85
CA VAL A 10 -5.00 2.78 -4.15
C VAL A 10 -3.52 2.70 -3.85
N VAL A 11 -3.16 2.56 -2.57
CA VAL A 11 -1.80 2.33 -2.12
C VAL A 11 -1.67 0.89 -1.68
N CYS A 12 -0.81 0.11 -2.35
CA CYS A 12 -0.53 -1.27 -2.01
C CYS A 12 0.89 -1.65 -2.46
N GLN A 13 1.62 -2.38 -1.63
CA GLN A 13 3.00 -2.76 -1.98
C GLN A 13 3.07 -3.78 -3.11
N TYR A 14 2.06 -4.64 -3.24
CA TYR A 14 1.98 -5.73 -4.22
C TYR A 14 0.74 -5.59 -5.08
N TYR A 15 0.90 -5.79 -6.38
CA TYR A 15 -0.17 -5.73 -7.38
C TYR A 15 0.14 -6.69 -8.54
N LYS A 16 -0.79 -6.86 -9.49
CA LYS A 16 -0.53 -7.69 -10.69
C LYS A 16 0.83 -7.34 -11.32
N PRO A 17 1.58 -8.33 -11.81
CA PRO A 17 1.19 -9.74 -12.06
C PRO A 17 1.27 -10.66 -10.82
N GLU A 18 1.61 -10.14 -9.65
CA GLU A 18 1.60 -10.89 -8.40
C GLU A 18 0.17 -11.28 -7.99
N PRO A 19 -0.07 -12.48 -7.43
CA PRO A 19 -1.41 -13.03 -7.22
C PRO A 19 -2.09 -12.48 -5.95
N PHE A 20 -2.23 -11.17 -5.84
CA PHE A 20 -2.90 -10.53 -4.70
C PHE A 20 -4.30 -10.04 -5.07
N ARG A 21 -5.27 -10.28 -4.19
CA ARG A 21 -6.68 -9.98 -4.41
C ARG A 21 -7.04 -8.50 -4.50
N VAL A 22 -6.12 -7.61 -4.16
CA VAL A 22 -6.33 -6.16 -4.34
C VAL A 22 -6.64 -5.80 -5.80
N SER A 23 -6.13 -6.58 -6.76
CA SER A 23 -6.44 -6.37 -8.17
C SER A 23 -7.91 -6.61 -8.48
N ASP A 24 -8.53 -7.64 -7.90
CA ASP A 24 -9.95 -7.93 -8.08
C ASP A 24 -10.82 -6.76 -7.52
N ILE A 25 -10.41 -6.21 -6.37
CA ILE A 25 -11.08 -5.05 -5.77
C ILE A 25 -10.98 -3.83 -6.68
N CYS A 26 -9.79 -3.54 -7.21
CA CYS A 26 -9.58 -2.39 -8.09
C CYS A 26 -10.35 -2.52 -9.41
N GLU A 27 -10.35 -3.70 -10.00
CA GLU A 27 -11.08 -3.98 -11.24
C GLU A 27 -12.60 -3.89 -11.03
N GLU A 28 -13.11 -4.33 -9.89
CA GLU A 28 -14.52 -4.17 -9.52
C GLU A 28 -14.89 -2.69 -9.33
N MET A 29 -14.02 -1.90 -8.70
CA MET A 29 -14.22 -0.46 -8.57
C MET A 29 -14.32 0.20 -9.96
N VAL A 30 -13.45 -0.15 -10.90
CA VAL A 30 -13.52 0.35 -12.29
C VAL A 30 -14.80 -0.09 -12.96
N ARG A 31 -15.21 -1.35 -12.81
CA ARG A 31 -16.46 -1.88 -13.38
C ARG A 31 -17.70 -1.12 -12.85
N ARG A 32 -17.64 -0.62 -11.62
CA ARG A 32 -18.68 0.25 -11.03
C ARG A 32 -18.58 1.71 -11.46
N GLY A 33 -17.65 2.02 -12.35
CA GLY A 33 -17.51 3.35 -12.95
C GLY A 33 -16.64 4.33 -12.16
N HIS A 34 -15.87 3.85 -11.17
CA HIS A 34 -14.89 4.68 -10.47
C HIS A 34 -13.61 4.80 -11.32
N GLU A 35 -12.92 5.92 -11.17
CA GLU A 35 -11.56 6.06 -11.66
C GLU A 35 -10.59 5.53 -10.59
N VAL A 36 -9.70 4.61 -10.97
CA VAL A 36 -8.78 3.97 -10.04
C VAL A 36 -7.34 4.11 -10.52
N GLN A 37 -6.47 4.62 -9.66
CA GLN A 37 -5.03 4.55 -9.83
C GLN A 37 -4.39 3.80 -8.68
N VAL A 38 -3.56 2.83 -9.01
CA VAL A 38 -2.77 2.04 -8.08
C VAL A 38 -1.34 2.57 -8.04
N VAL A 39 -0.82 2.76 -6.83
CA VAL A 39 0.59 3.04 -6.55
C VAL A 39 1.17 1.83 -5.85
N THR A 40 2.06 1.11 -6.53
CA THR A 40 2.60 -0.18 -6.08
C THR A 40 4.11 -0.25 -6.28
N GLY A 41 4.73 -1.33 -5.85
CA GLY A 41 6.15 -1.62 -6.09
C GLY A 41 6.38 -2.42 -7.37
N TYR A 42 7.65 -2.71 -7.67
CA TYR A 42 7.98 -3.71 -8.67
C TYR A 42 7.63 -5.11 -8.18
N PRO A 43 7.06 -5.97 -9.04
CA PRO A 43 6.70 -7.33 -8.66
C PRO A 43 7.96 -8.14 -8.33
N ASN A 44 7.96 -8.75 -7.14
CA ASN A 44 9.10 -9.53 -6.64
C ASN A 44 8.71 -10.66 -5.67
N TYR A 45 7.43 -10.85 -5.42
CA TYR A 45 6.93 -11.90 -4.52
C TYR A 45 6.62 -13.18 -5.31
N PRO A 46 6.92 -14.40 -4.80
CA PRO A 46 7.49 -14.67 -3.47
C PRO A 46 9.03 -14.78 -3.44
N GLU A 47 9.71 -14.95 -4.59
CA GLU A 47 11.13 -15.31 -4.66
C GLU A 47 12.07 -14.16 -4.26
N GLY A 48 11.56 -12.94 -4.17
CA GLY A 48 12.39 -11.76 -3.87
C GLY A 48 13.31 -11.36 -5.01
N LEU A 49 12.93 -11.69 -6.23
CA LEU A 49 13.56 -11.25 -7.47
C LEU A 49 12.55 -10.46 -8.29
N ILE A 50 12.98 -9.35 -8.89
CA ILE A 50 12.10 -8.59 -9.78
C ILE A 50 11.73 -9.49 -10.96
N TYR A 51 10.45 -9.55 -11.29
CA TYR A 51 9.93 -10.35 -12.40
C TYR A 51 10.58 -9.92 -13.72
N GLU A 52 10.78 -10.91 -14.60
CA GLU A 52 11.31 -10.64 -15.94
C GLU A 52 10.44 -9.62 -16.68
N GLY A 53 11.08 -8.68 -17.35
CA GLY A 53 10.39 -7.58 -18.04
C GLY A 53 10.11 -6.36 -17.17
N TYR A 54 10.19 -6.47 -15.85
CA TYR A 54 10.00 -5.35 -14.90
C TYR A 54 11.32 -4.78 -14.40
N GLY A 55 11.27 -3.60 -13.82
CA GLY A 55 12.46 -2.92 -13.30
C GLY A 55 13.24 -2.14 -14.36
N LYS A 56 14.32 -1.48 -13.98
CA LYS A 56 15.18 -0.66 -14.86
C LYS A 56 14.38 0.33 -15.74
N GLY A 57 13.34 0.93 -15.18
CA GLY A 57 12.49 1.89 -15.91
C GLY A 57 11.42 1.27 -16.81
N LYS A 58 11.26 -0.05 -16.84
CA LYS A 58 10.22 -0.72 -17.62
C LYS A 58 8.95 -0.91 -16.78
N HIS A 59 7.79 -0.78 -17.45
CA HIS A 59 6.47 -0.95 -16.84
C HIS A 59 6.24 -0.07 -15.59
N ILE A 60 6.79 1.15 -15.60
CA ILE A 60 6.56 2.12 -14.52
C ILE A 60 5.10 2.54 -14.51
N ASP A 61 4.58 2.91 -15.69
CA ASP A 61 3.18 3.29 -15.89
C ASP A 61 2.53 2.37 -16.89
N GLU A 62 1.41 1.77 -16.52
CA GLU A 62 0.63 0.87 -17.36
C GLU A 62 -0.86 0.93 -17.00
N VAL A 63 -1.70 0.42 -17.89
CA VAL A 63 -3.13 0.24 -17.63
C VAL A 63 -3.45 -1.24 -17.69
N ILE A 64 -3.95 -1.78 -16.58
CA ILE A 64 -4.32 -3.19 -16.45
C ILE A 64 -5.82 -3.26 -16.16
N ASN A 65 -6.60 -3.80 -17.10
CA ASN A 65 -8.06 -3.97 -16.99
C ASN A 65 -8.78 -2.67 -16.56
N GLY A 66 -8.34 -1.53 -17.12
CA GLY A 66 -8.91 -0.20 -16.85
C GLY A 66 -8.37 0.49 -15.59
N VAL A 67 -7.51 -0.16 -14.84
CA VAL A 67 -6.82 0.40 -13.67
C VAL A 67 -5.50 1.01 -14.11
N ARG A 68 -5.28 2.30 -13.80
CA ARG A 68 -3.96 2.93 -13.98
C ARG A 68 -3.02 2.43 -12.88
N VAL A 69 -1.85 1.95 -13.24
CA VAL A 69 -0.86 1.41 -12.31
C VAL A 69 0.45 2.16 -12.44
N HIS A 70 0.93 2.73 -11.35
CA HIS A 70 2.26 3.32 -11.23
C HIS A 70 3.12 2.49 -10.31
N ARG A 71 4.31 2.08 -10.77
CA ARG A 71 5.25 1.27 -9.99
C ARG A 71 6.40 2.11 -9.48
N CYS A 72 6.51 2.13 -8.16
CA CYS A 72 7.57 2.82 -7.45
C CYS A 72 8.80 1.92 -7.30
N TYR A 73 9.97 2.54 -7.22
CA TYR A 73 11.20 1.83 -6.95
C TYR A 73 11.11 1.04 -5.65
N THR A 74 11.47 -0.23 -5.72
CA THR A 74 11.44 -1.13 -4.56
C THR A 74 12.68 -2.02 -4.62
N ILE A 75 13.43 -2.08 -3.52
CA ILE A 75 14.51 -3.04 -3.37
C ILE A 75 13.88 -4.43 -3.23
N PRO A 76 14.28 -5.43 -4.03
CA PRO A 76 13.69 -6.75 -3.97
C PRO A 76 13.77 -7.38 -2.58
N ARG A 77 12.71 -8.10 -2.18
CA ARG A 77 12.63 -8.76 -0.88
C ARG A 77 13.52 -10.00 -0.85
N GLN A 78 14.77 -9.83 -0.54
CA GLN A 78 15.71 -10.95 -0.35
C GLN A 78 15.66 -11.49 1.09
N THR A 79 16.31 -12.65 1.31
CA THR A 79 16.45 -13.27 2.62
C THR A 79 17.31 -12.41 3.57
N GLY A 80 16.94 -12.40 4.86
CA GLY A 80 17.63 -11.65 5.92
C GLY A 80 16.87 -10.40 6.37
N SER A 81 16.99 -10.09 7.66
CA SER A 81 16.21 -9.03 8.31
C SER A 81 16.51 -7.63 7.74
N ILE A 82 17.79 -7.33 7.48
CA ILE A 82 18.21 -6.04 6.94
C ILE A 82 17.67 -5.83 5.53
N LYS A 83 17.80 -6.84 4.66
CA LYS A 83 17.31 -6.75 3.27
C LYS A 83 15.79 -6.62 3.21
N ARG A 84 15.10 -7.26 4.15
CA ARG A 84 13.64 -7.13 4.30
C ARG A 84 13.25 -5.72 4.72
N LEU A 85 13.94 -5.11 5.67
CA LEU A 85 13.73 -3.71 6.05
C LEU A 85 13.99 -2.74 4.89
N LEU A 86 15.07 -2.96 4.12
CA LEU A 86 15.37 -2.17 2.92
C LEU A 86 14.25 -2.28 1.88
N ASN A 87 13.70 -3.47 1.64
CA ASN A 87 12.52 -3.64 0.79
C ASN A 87 11.35 -2.79 1.28
N TYR A 88 11.02 -2.87 2.57
CA TYR A 88 9.90 -2.17 3.17
C TYR A 88 10.03 -0.64 3.07
N TYR A 89 11.17 -0.11 3.49
CA TYR A 89 11.38 1.33 3.50
C TYR A 89 11.65 1.92 2.12
N SER A 90 12.22 1.15 1.19
CA SER A 90 12.40 1.63 -0.19
C SER A 90 11.07 1.88 -0.88
N TYR A 91 10.09 0.99 -0.71
CA TYR A 91 8.74 1.22 -1.23
C TYR A 91 8.05 2.39 -0.50
N ALA A 92 8.09 2.42 0.83
CA ALA A 92 7.46 3.49 1.59
C ALA A 92 7.99 4.88 1.18
N ALA A 93 9.30 5.01 1.00
CA ALA A 93 9.92 6.27 0.58
C ALA A 93 9.60 6.64 -0.87
N SER A 94 9.75 5.72 -1.81
CA SER A 94 9.53 5.98 -3.23
C SER A 94 8.05 6.26 -3.55
N SER A 95 7.13 5.51 -2.95
CA SER A 95 5.70 5.72 -3.11
C SER A 95 5.25 7.05 -2.47
N THR A 96 5.82 7.41 -1.31
CA THR A 96 5.58 8.72 -0.70
C THR A 96 6.04 9.87 -1.60
N ALA A 97 7.23 9.75 -2.18
CA ALA A 97 7.73 10.76 -3.13
C ALA A 97 6.82 10.90 -4.34
N TYR A 98 6.36 9.78 -4.91
CA TYR A 98 5.47 9.80 -6.06
C TYR A 98 4.11 10.43 -5.73
N VAL A 99 3.45 10.06 -4.65
CA VAL A 99 2.11 10.59 -4.32
C VAL A 99 2.15 12.08 -3.97
N LEU A 100 3.31 12.60 -3.59
CA LEU A 100 3.53 14.03 -3.36
C LEU A 100 3.93 14.79 -4.62
N SER A 101 4.26 14.10 -5.72
CA SER A 101 4.60 14.73 -6.99
C SER A 101 3.36 15.35 -7.66
N LYS A 102 3.60 16.11 -8.72
CA LYS A 102 2.55 16.65 -9.58
C LYS A 102 1.93 15.61 -10.52
N ASP A 103 2.57 14.46 -10.67
CA ASP A 103 2.19 13.42 -11.61
C ASP A 103 1.14 12.46 -11.02
N CYS A 104 0.98 12.45 -9.68
CA CYS A 104 -0.04 11.67 -8.99
C CYS A 104 -1.37 12.45 -8.90
N VAL A 105 -2.09 12.48 -10.01
CA VAL A 105 -3.38 13.16 -10.16
C VAL A 105 -4.37 12.29 -10.92
N ALA A 106 -5.66 12.55 -10.74
CA ALA A 106 -6.71 11.94 -11.52
C ALA A 106 -6.68 12.39 -12.99
N SER A 107 -7.45 11.76 -13.85
CA SER A 107 -7.49 12.04 -15.30
C SER A 107 -7.88 13.49 -15.64
N ASP A 108 -8.61 14.15 -14.74
CA ASP A 108 -9.00 15.56 -14.85
C ASP A 108 -7.94 16.53 -14.27
N GLY A 109 -6.76 16.04 -13.90
CA GLY A 109 -5.67 16.82 -13.30
C GLY A 109 -5.90 17.24 -11.85
N LYS A 110 -6.98 16.78 -11.20
CA LYS A 110 -7.32 17.09 -9.82
C LYS A 110 -6.88 15.98 -8.86
N PRO A 111 -6.81 16.26 -7.57
CA PRO A 111 -6.57 15.22 -6.57
C PRO A 111 -7.65 14.13 -6.59
N PHE A 112 -7.28 12.94 -6.10
CA PHE A 112 -8.21 11.86 -5.85
C PHE A 112 -9.13 12.20 -4.67
N ASP A 113 -10.35 11.63 -4.67
CA ASP A 113 -11.36 11.90 -3.66
C ASP A 113 -11.13 11.13 -2.35
N VAL A 114 -10.46 9.98 -2.45
CA VAL A 114 -10.21 9.07 -1.34
C VAL A 114 -8.97 8.22 -1.60
N VAL A 115 -8.26 7.86 -0.53
CA VAL A 115 -7.18 6.87 -0.59
C VAL A 115 -7.68 5.55 -0.01
N PHE A 116 -7.55 4.48 -0.78
CA PHE A 116 -7.75 3.10 -0.32
C PHE A 116 -6.37 2.47 -0.10
N CYS A 117 -6.07 2.16 1.16
CA CYS A 117 -4.81 1.56 1.57
C CYS A 117 -5.01 0.07 1.80
N ASN A 118 -4.51 -0.78 0.91
CA ASN A 118 -4.57 -2.23 1.06
C ASN A 118 -3.34 -2.71 1.84
N GLN A 119 -3.48 -2.79 3.17
CA GLN A 119 -2.37 -3.05 4.06
C GLN A 119 -2.17 -4.55 4.27
N LEU A 120 -1.08 -5.04 3.67
CA LEU A 120 -0.40 -6.27 4.01
C LEU A 120 0.82 -5.95 4.89
N SER A 121 1.72 -6.91 5.09
CA SER A 121 3.03 -6.65 5.69
C SER A 121 3.96 -5.97 4.67
N PRO A 122 4.58 -4.84 5.03
CA PRO A 122 4.66 -4.17 6.32
C PRO A 122 3.66 -3.02 6.49
N VAL A 123 3.44 -2.57 7.72
CA VAL A 123 2.52 -1.46 8.00
C VAL A 123 2.97 -0.11 7.43
N MET A 124 4.30 0.13 7.33
CA MET A 124 4.85 1.40 6.81
C MET A 124 4.56 1.64 5.33
N MET A 125 4.05 0.66 4.60
CA MET A 125 3.54 0.87 3.25
C MET A 125 2.40 1.92 3.22
N ALA A 126 1.76 2.19 4.32
CA ALA A 126 0.71 3.19 4.46
C ALA A 126 1.24 4.63 4.56
N ASP A 127 2.54 4.86 4.69
CA ASP A 127 3.11 6.21 4.79
C ASP A 127 2.76 7.07 3.56
N ALA A 128 2.73 6.49 2.37
CA ALA A 128 2.30 7.19 1.15
C ALA A 128 0.84 7.67 1.23
N ALA A 129 -0.06 6.83 1.74
CA ALA A 129 -1.46 7.19 1.94
C ALA A 129 -1.60 8.36 2.92
N ILE A 130 -0.85 8.33 4.03
CA ILE A 130 -0.84 9.40 5.04
C ILE A 130 -0.28 10.70 4.45
N ALA A 131 0.80 10.63 3.67
CA ALA A 131 1.38 11.78 3.00
C ALA A 131 0.38 12.45 2.04
N TYR A 132 -0.34 11.64 1.26
CA TYR A 132 -1.38 12.12 0.36
C TYR A 132 -2.53 12.79 1.11
N LYS A 133 -3.05 12.16 2.17
CA LYS A 133 -4.06 12.74 3.07
C LYS A 133 -3.61 14.09 3.62
N ASN A 134 -2.39 14.18 4.10
CA ASN A 134 -1.86 15.41 4.70
C ASN A 134 -1.80 16.57 3.69
N LYS A 135 -1.44 16.25 2.43
CA LYS A 135 -1.33 17.24 1.35
C LYS A 135 -2.70 17.70 0.84
N TYR A 136 -3.59 16.77 0.55
CA TYR A 136 -4.85 17.05 -0.16
C TYR A 136 -6.10 17.04 0.73
N LYS A 137 -5.96 16.69 2.02
CA LYS A 137 -7.05 16.63 3.02
C LYS A 137 -8.18 15.67 2.63
N VAL A 138 -7.83 14.56 2.01
CA VAL A 138 -8.76 13.51 1.62
C VAL A 138 -8.75 12.36 2.64
N PRO A 139 -9.87 11.62 2.78
CA PRO A 139 -9.94 10.51 3.73
C PRO A 139 -9.13 9.28 3.26
N ILE A 140 -8.68 8.48 4.25
CA ILE A 140 -8.08 7.17 4.03
C ILE A 140 -9.00 6.08 4.58
N VAL A 141 -9.28 5.09 3.74
CA VAL A 141 -9.86 3.81 4.15
C VAL A 141 -8.77 2.75 4.06
N MET A 142 -8.39 2.17 5.18
CA MET A 142 -7.42 1.07 5.22
C MET A 142 -8.16 -0.27 5.22
N TYR A 143 -7.75 -1.20 4.38
CA TYR A 143 -8.10 -2.60 4.46
C TYR A 143 -6.94 -3.34 5.13
N CYS A 144 -7.10 -3.62 6.42
CA CYS A 144 -6.08 -4.24 7.26
C CYS A 144 -6.15 -5.76 7.12
N LEU A 145 -5.19 -6.34 6.42
CA LEU A 145 -5.07 -7.77 6.17
C LEU A 145 -4.01 -8.43 7.04
N ASP A 146 -3.13 -7.63 7.65
CA ASP A 146 -2.06 -8.11 8.52
C ASP A 146 -1.88 -7.17 9.72
N LEU A 147 -1.93 -7.73 10.92
CA LEU A 147 -1.78 -6.97 12.16
C LEU A 147 -0.31 -6.73 12.48
N TRP A 148 0.08 -5.48 12.46
CA TRP A 148 1.41 -5.05 12.88
C TRP A 148 1.34 -4.34 14.24
N PRO A 149 2.30 -4.63 15.13
CA PRO A 149 3.50 -5.48 14.96
C PRO A 149 3.31 -6.97 15.32
N GLU A 150 2.08 -7.45 15.54
CA GLU A 150 1.82 -8.81 15.98
C GLU A 150 2.38 -9.87 15.02
N SER A 151 2.37 -9.60 13.72
CA SER A 151 2.98 -10.48 12.70
C SER A 151 4.49 -10.69 12.88
N LEU A 152 5.18 -9.78 13.56
CA LEU A 152 6.61 -9.94 13.88
C LEU A 152 6.86 -11.06 14.90
N ILE A 153 5.90 -11.32 15.78
CA ILE A 153 5.99 -12.40 16.78
C ILE A 153 6.02 -13.76 16.08
N ALA A 154 5.21 -13.92 15.03
CA ALA A 154 5.26 -15.12 14.20
C ALA A 154 6.62 -15.32 13.51
N GLY A 155 7.37 -14.24 13.30
CA GLY A 155 8.74 -14.24 12.79
C GLY A 155 9.83 -14.42 13.85
N GLY A 156 9.46 -14.69 15.12
CA GLY A 156 10.41 -14.98 16.22
C GLY A 156 10.87 -13.73 17.00
N ILE A 157 10.27 -12.55 16.76
CA ILE A 157 10.58 -11.34 17.52
C ILE A 157 9.72 -11.30 18.78
N THR A 158 10.35 -11.14 19.96
CA THR A 158 9.65 -11.10 21.23
C THR A 158 9.06 -9.70 21.50
N ARG A 159 7.93 -9.65 22.22
CA ARG A 159 7.28 -8.38 22.62
C ARG A 159 8.17 -7.48 23.49
N SER A 160 9.11 -8.04 24.22
CA SER A 160 10.05 -7.29 25.07
C SER A 160 11.18 -6.63 24.28
N SER A 161 11.41 -7.03 23.04
CA SER A 161 12.50 -6.51 22.22
C SER A 161 12.31 -5.03 21.83
N ILE A 162 13.42 -4.32 21.67
CA ILE A 162 13.43 -2.93 21.21
C ILE A 162 12.81 -2.82 19.80
N ILE A 163 13.04 -3.84 18.96
CA ILE A 163 12.50 -3.90 17.61
C ILE A 163 10.97 -3.95 17.64
N TYR A 164 10.39 -4.80 18.49
CA TYR A 164 8.94 -4.86 18.62
C TYR A 164 8.37 -3.54 19.13
N LYS A 165 8.96 -2.94 20.15
CA LYS A 165 8.52 -1.66 20.73
C LYS A 165 8.56 -0.53 19.67
N TYR A 166 9.59 -0.49 18.85
CA TYR A 166 9.70 0.47 17.75
C TYR A 166 8.56 0.29 16.74
N PHE A 167 8.34 -0.93 16.26
CA PHE A 167 7.27 -1.18 15.29
C PHE A 167 5.87 -1.07 15.89
N HIS A 168 5.71 -1.31 17.18
CA HIS A 168 4.47 -1.02 17.89
C HIS A 168 4.15 0.49 17.82
N TYR A 169 5.11 1.33 18.15
CA TYR A 169 4.96 2.78 18.03
C TYR A 169 4.65 3.22 16.60
N VAL A 170 5.35 2.68 15.61
CA VAL A 170 5.11 2.97 14.19
C VAL A 170 3.70 2.56 13.77
N SER A 171 3.26 1.38 14.17
CA SER A 171 1.94 0.84 13.85
C SER A 171 0.82 1.68 14.46
N GLU A 172 0.91 2.02 15.75
CA GLU A 172 -0.07 2.90 16.40
C GLU A 172 -0.17 4.25 15.70
N ARG A 173 0.97 4.86 15.38
CA ARG A 173 1.01 6.13 14.65
C ARG A 173 0.28 6.05 13.32
N ILE A 174 0.46 4.95 12.59
CA ILE A 174 -0.15 4.74 11.28
C ILE A 174 -1.65 4.49 11.42
N TYR A 175 -2.06 3.56 12.28
CA TYR A 175 -3.47 3.22 12.47
C TYR A 175 -4.31 4.43 12.94
N ARG A 176 -3.77 5.25 13.83
CA ARG A 176 -4.44 6.48 14.30
C ARG A 176 -4.64 7.55 13.22
N LYS A 177 -3.97 7.45 12.06
CA LYS A 177 -4.15 8.37 10.93
C LYS A 177 -5.24 7.93 9.94
N MET A 178 -5.74 6.71 10.08
CA MET A 178 -6.80 6.20 9.24
C MET A 178 -8.15 6.77 9.63
N ASP A 179 -8.98 7.12 8.65
CA ASP A 179 -10.36 7.58 8.90
C ASP A 179 -11.29 6.38 9.09
N LYS A 180 -10.98 5.27 8.42
CA LYS A 180 -11.69 4.01 8.58
C LYS A 180 -10.74 2.84 8.37
N ILE A 181 -10.87 1.81 9.21
CA ILE A 181 -10.16 0.55 9.08
C ILE A 181 -11.18 -0.57 8.85
N LEU A 182 -11.03 -1.28 7.73
CA LEU A 182 -11.77 -2.49 7.42
C LEU A 182 -10.93 -3.68 7.85
N ILE A 183 -11.54 -4.62 8.54
CA ILE A 183 -10.87 -5.80 9.10
C ILE A 183 -11.50 -7.09 8.59
N THR A 184 -10.71 -8.14 8.46
CA THR A 184 -11.17 -9.46 8.01
C THR A 184 -11.71 -10.32 9.14
N SER A 185 -11.35 -10.01 10.40
CA SER A 185 -11.75 -10.75 11.59
C SER A 185 -12.08 -9.78 12.73
N ARG A 186 -13.14 -10.08 13.49
CA ARG A 186 -13.50 -9.32 14.70
C ARG A 186 -12.38 -9.30 15.74
N MET A 187 -11.54 -10.34 15.79
CA MET A 187 -10.40 -10.38 16.70
C MET A 187 -9.38 -9.28 16.45
N PHE A 188 -9.36 -8.66 15.25
CA PHE A 188 -8.48 -7.53 14.95
C PHE A 188 -8.90 -6.26 15.70
N SER A 189 -10.19 -6.12 16.05
CA SER A 189 -10.69 -4.92 16.73
C SER A 189 -10.06 -4.69 18.11
N ASP A 190 -9.57 -5.74 18.76
CA ASP A 190 -8.96 -5.64 20.09
C ASP A 190 -7.54 -5.05 20.05
N TYR A 191 -6.96 -4.93 18.84
CA TYR A 191 -5.60 -4.42 18.61
C TYR A 191 -5.56 -3.06 17.88
N LEU A 192 -6.68 -2.63 17.31
CA LEU A 192 -6.79 -1.39 16.51
C LEU A 192 -7.56 -0.30 17.22
#